data_a00f0dcf67f9feffb18f04d42c6cdf8b
#
_entry.id   a00f0dcf67f9feffb18f04d42c6cdf8b
#
_cell.length_a   1.000
_cell.length_b   1.000
_cell.length_c   1.000
_cell.angle_alpha   90.00
_cell.angle_beta   90.00
_cell.angle_gamma   90.00
#
_symmetry.space_group_name_H-M   'P 1'
#
loop_
_entity.id
_entity.type
_entity.pdbx_description
1 polymer ?
#
loop_
_entity_poly.entity_id
_entity_poly.type
_entity_poly.pdbx_seq_one_letter_code
_entity_poly.pdbx_strand_id
1 'polypeptide(L)'
;MSAYDLILQGGTLYNPCAGTMELCDLAIKDGKIAAHGKNLNAADAETVMDVTGLIVSPGLIDMHCHVYPVFPYQMPDSLRTINAEEYMFRAGVTTAVDAGTTGWRNFGDFKENVIDATKVRVLAFIDMAAKGMHYPPSEQAVADINPEITAAVANTWSDVIVGVKSAHYWAKHEDADHPIWASIDGAIKAASMSGKIVMVDSIPIVPERSYPDILARLRPGDVHTHVFAQQFPLMDENGRMQPYMLAERERGVHFDVGHGSGSFWFRQAVGCFNQGFWPDTISTDLHHQLSLIHI
;
A
#
# COMPACT_ATOMS: atom_id res chain seq x y z
N MET A 1 -2.71 -16.38 38.74
CA MET A 1 -2.75 -15.65 37.47
C MET A 1 -2.23 -16.60 36.40
N SER A 2 -2.94 -16.72 35.30
CA SER A 2 -2.54 -17.57 34.17
C SER A 2 -1.25 -17.03 33.55
N ALA A 3 -0.37 -17.94 33.10
CA ALA A 3 0.89 -17.57 32.45
C ALA A 3 0.62 -16.83 31.12
N TYR A 4 -0.48 -17.21 30.44
CA TYR A 4 -0.87 -16.68 29.13
C TYR A 4 -2.31 -16.17 29.13
N ASP A 5 -2.60 -15.21 28.28
CA ASP A 5 -3.96 -14.71 28.04
C ASP A 5 -4.71 -15.64 27.07
N LEU A 6 -4.00 -16.12 26.05
CA LEU A 6 -4.57 -17.00 25.01
C LEU A 6 -3.55 -18.02 24.55
N ILE A 7 -4.00 -19.27 24.35
CA ILE A 7 -3.29 -20.28 23.58
C ILE A 7 -4.12 -20.62 22.33
N LEU A 8 -3.49 -20.53 21.14
CA LEU A 8 -3.98 -21.11 19.90
C LEU A 8 -3.42 -22.52 19.80
N GLN A 9 -4.26 -23.56 19.85
CA GLN A 9 -3.83 -24.95 19.98
C GLN A 9 -4.08 -25.76 18.71
N GLY A 10 -3.09 -26.51 18.27
CA GLY A 10 -3.24 -27.52 17.20
C GLY A 10 -3.21 -26.96 15.77
N GLY A 11 -2.86 -25.69 15.59
CA GLY A 11 -2.78 -25.05 14.28
C GLY A 11 -1.47 -25.30 13.52
N THR A 12 -1.47 -25.01 12.23
CA THR A 12 -0.25 -24.94 11.43
C THR A 12 0.27 -23.50 11.46
N LEU A 13 1.32 -23.27 12.24
CA LEU A 13 1.93 -21.94 12.39
C LEU A 13 2.80 -21.61 11.16
N TYR A 14 2.50 -20.51 10.50
CA TYR A 14 3.31 -19.94 9.43
C TYR A 14 4.20 -18.81 9.99
N ASN A 15 5.51 -18.99 9.88
CA ASN A 15 6.50 -17.95 10.20
C ASN A 15 7.06 -17.35 8.91
N PRO A 16 6.62 -16.16 8.50
CA PRO A 16 7.06 -15.54 7.24
C PRO A 16 8.54 -15.15 7.24
N CYS A 17 9.12 -14.84 8.41
CA CYS A 17 10.53 -14.46 8.50
C CYS A 17 11.46 -15.65 8.23
N ALA A 18 11.04 -16.85 8.64
CA ALA A 18 11.80 -18.09 8.43
C ALA A 18 11.33 -18.84 7.16
N GLY A 19 10.18 -18.47 6.58
CA GLY A 19 9.55 -19.21 5.48
C GLY A 19 9.11 -20.62 5.87
N THR A 20 8.82 -20.87 7.16
CA THR A 20 8.49 -22.21 7.68
C THR A 20 7.01 -22.34 8.01
N MET A 21 6.50 -23.56 7.87
CA MET A 21 5.19 -23.98 8.35
C MET A 21 5.35 -25.20 9.23
N GLU A 22 4.80 -25.15 10.46
CA GLU A 22 4.89 -26.27 11.40
C GLU A 22 3.61 -26.42 12.23
N LEU A 23 3.26 -27.65 12.58
CA LEU A 23 2.19 -27.94 13.54
C LEU A 23 2.68 -27.53 14.93
N CYS A 24 2.06 -26.49 15.51
CA CYS A 24 2.60 -25.82 16.68
C CYS A 24 1.51 -25.01 17.38
N ASP A 25 1.52 -25.05 18.72
CA ASP A 25 0.69 -24.16 19.52
C ASP A 25 1.36 -22.80 19.67
N LEU A 26 0.58 -21.74 19.81
CA LEU A 26 1.03 -20.37 20.00
C LEU A 26 0.40 -19.77 21.24
N ALA A 27 1.22 -19.27 22.18
CA ALA A 27 0.76 -18.57 23.36
C ALA A 27 0.96 -17.07 23.26
N ILE A 28 -0.02 -16.31 23.69
CA ILE A 28 -0.08 -14.86 23.70
C ILE A 28 -0.20 -14.35 25.13
N LYS A 29 0.60 -13.35 25.47
CA LYS A 29 0.54 -12.62 26.73
C LYS A 29 0.73 -11.13 26.47
N ASP A 30 -0.14 -10.29 27.06
CA ASP A 30 -0.09 -8.82 26.93
C ASP A 30 0.01 -8.36 25.47
N GLY A 31 -0.77 -8.99 24.58
CA GLY A 31 -0.81 -8.68 23.15
C GLY A 31 0.45 -9.07 22.35
N LYS A 32 1.33 -9.89 22.92
CA LYS A 32 2.58 -10.34 22.28
C LYS A 32 2.67 -11.86 22.25
N ILE A 33 3.36 -12.38 21.25
CA ILE A 33 3.74 -13.81 21.21
C ILE A 33 4.70 -14.06 22.38
N ALA A 34 4.25 -14.88 23.34
CA ALA A 34 5.01 -15.22 24.53
C ALA A 34 5.75 -16.54 24.41
N ALA A 35 5.14 -17.51 23.72
CA ALA A 35 5.74 -18.83 23.48
C ALA A 35 5.14 -19.49 22.24
N HIS A 36 5.88 -20.41 21.65
CA HIS A 36 5.37 -21.37 20.68
C HIS A 36 6.03 -22.73 20.91
N GLY A 37 5.32 -23.80 20.58
CA GLY A 37 5.83 -25.15 20.79
C GLY A 37 4.73 -26.18 20.65
N LYS A 38 5.08 -27.45 20.74
CA LYS A 38 4.10 -28.53 20.72
C LYS A 38 3.59 -28.82 22.14
N ASN A 39 2.27 -29.01 22.25
CA ASN A 39 1.60 -29.39 23.49
C ASN A 39 1.79 -28.36 24.63
N LEU A 40 1.57 -27.09 24.37
CA LEU A 40 1.50 -26.09 25.42
C LEU A 40 0.37 -26.48 26.39
N ASN A 41 0.60 -26.33 27.71
CA ASN A 41 -0.37 -26.74 28.70
C ASN A 41 -1.56 -25.76 28.72
N ALA A 42 -2.73 -26.25 28.34
CA ALA A 42 -3.97 -25.46 28.30
C ALA A 42 -4.33 -24.81 29.65
N ALA A 43 -3.91 -25.43 30.77
CA ALA A 43 -4.17 -24.89 32.11
C ALA A 43 -3.38 -23.61 32.41
N ASP A 44 -2.38 -23.29 31.62
CA ASP A 44 -1.54 -22.09 31.78
C ASP A 44 -2.15 -20.84 31.11
N ALA A 45 -3.27 -20.97 30.39
CA ALA A 45 -3.93 -19.86 29.70
C ALA A 45 -5.30 -19.51 30.30
N GLU A 46 -5.68 -18.24 30.17
CA GLU A 46 -7.03 -17.78 30.50
C GLU A 46 -8.05 -18.27 29.46
N THR A 47 -7.64 -18.28 28.19
CA THR A 47 -8.44 -18.76 27.06
C THR A 47 -7.63 -19.71 26.21
N VAL A 48 -8.27 -20.80 25.76
CA VAL A 48 -7.69 -21.73 24.77
C VAL A 48 -8.62 -21.78 23.57
N MET A 49 -8.06 -21.61 22.38
CA MET A 49 -8.79 -21.72 21.13
C MET A 49 -8.23 -22.88 20.32
N ASP A 50 -9.08 -23.87 20.03
CA ASP A 50 -8.73 -24.97 19.12
C ASP A 50 -8.73 -24.43 17.68
N VAL A 51 -7.57 -24.44 17.06
CA VAL A 51 -7.32 -24.03 15.67
C VAL A 51 -6.80 -25.19 14.83
N THR A 52 -7.15 -26.41 15.24
CA THR A 52 -6.76 -27.63 14.51
C THR A 52 -7.25 -27.59 13.07
N GLY A 53 -6.34 -27.85 12.12
CA GLY A 53 -6.61 -27.78 10.67
C GLY A 53 -6.60 -26.38 10.08
N LEU A 54 -6.39 -25.33 10.89
CA LEU A 54 -6.26 -23.97 10.43
C LEU A 54 -4.79 -23.56 10.31
N ILE A 55 -4.53 -22.57 9.46
CA ILE A 55 -3.23 -21.89 9.38
C ILE A 55 -3.26 -20.70 10.33
N VAL A 56 -2.29 -20.65 11.23
CA VAL A 56 -2.06 -19.50 12.11
C VAL A 56 -0.92 -18.67 11.51
N SER A 57 -1.20 -17.45 11.14
CA SER A 57 -0.23 -16.53 10.54
C SER A 57 -0.32 -15.14 11.20
N PRO A 58 0.71 -14.29 11.05
CA PRO A 58 0.53 -12.87 11.29
C PRO A 58 -0.65 -12.33 10.47
N GLY A 59 -1.31 -11.29 10.96
CA GLY A 59 -2.35 -10.60 10.21
C GLY A 59 -1.81 -10.07 8.88
N LEU A 60 -2.65 -10.07 7.85
CA LEU A 60 -2.28 -9.59 6.54
C LEU A 60 -2.04 -8.08 6.56
N ILE A 61 -1.18 -7.61 5.65
CA ILE A 61 -0.91 -6.20 5.41
C ILE A 61 -1.43 -5.86 4.02
N ASP A 62 -2.35 -4.90 3.95
CA ASP A 62 -2.77 -4.30 2.69
C ASP A 62 -2.03 -2.97 2.53
N MET A 63 -1.07 -2.93 1.62
CA MET A 63 -0.21 -1.76 1.48
C MET A 63 -0.75 -0.69 0.52
N HIS A 64 -1.93 -0.90 -0.05
CA HIS A 64 -2.59 0.06 -0.92
C HIS A 64 -4.10 -0.01 -0.74
N CYS A 65 -4.64 0.90 0.04
CA CYS A 65 -6.06 1.11 0.25
C CYS A 65 -6.35 2.58 0.59
N HIS A 66 -7.62 2.96 0.71
CA HIS A 66 -8.04 4.32 0.98
C HIS A 66 -9.04 4.36 2.13
N VAL A 67 -8.58 4.79 3.32
CA VAL A 67 -9.30 4.68 4.59
C VAL A 67 -9.56 6.01 5.31
N TYR A 68 -9.27 7.15 4.68
CA TYR A 68 -9.60 8.46 5.21
C TYR A 68 -10.99 8.89 4.71
N PRO A 69 -12.06 8.72 5.51
CA PRO A 69 -13.42 9.08 5.10
C PRO A 69 -13.56 10.59 5.01
N VAL A 70 -14.09 11.02 3.90
CA VAL A 70 -14.37 12.42 3.63
C VAL A 70 -15.83 12.73 3.93
N PHE A 71 -16.07 13.55 4.93
CA PHE A 71 -17.39 14.09 5.24
C PHE A 71 -17.37 15.62 5.15
N PRO A 72 -18.43 16.22 4.56
CA PRO A 72 -19.52 15.58 3.82
C PRO A 72 -19.09 15.21 2.40
N TYR A 73 -19.74 14.22 1.78
CA TYR A 73 -19.56 13.79 0.38
C TYR A 73 -19.92 14.92 -0.61
N GLN A 74 -19.16 16.00 -0.60
CA GLN A 74 -19.53 17.23 -1.31
C GLN A 74 -18.97 17.33 -2.72
N MET A 75 -18.13 16.39 -3.14
CA MET A 75 -17.56 16.42 -4.47
C MET A 75 -17.89 15.13 -5.22
N PRO A 76 -18.58 15.22 -6.38
CA PRO A 76 -18.93 14.05 -7.19
C PRO A 76 -17.74 13.21 -7.61
N ASP A 77 -16.58 13.84 -7.77
CA ASP A 77 -15.34 13.25 -8.29
C ASP A 77 -14.28 12.97 -7.21
N SER A 78 -14.62 13.12 -5.92
CA SER A 78 -13.69 12.77 -4.84
C SER A 78 -13.55 11.25 -4.69
N LEU A 79 -12.34 10.79 -4.41
CA LEU A 79 -12.11 9.40 -4.06
C LEU A 79 -12.96 9.04 -2.82
N ARG A 80 -13.90 8.11 -3.00
CA ARG A 80 -14.73 7.62 -1.91
C ARG A 80 -13.99 6.51 -1.18
N THR A 81 -13.70 6.73 0.07
CA THR A 81 -12.94 5.83 0.92
C THR A 81 -13.83 4.90 1.74
N ILE A 82 -13.23 3.96 2.42
CA ILE A 82 -13.90 2.97 3.27
C ILE A 82 -13.56 3.18 4.74
N ASN A 83 -14.40 2.59 5.63
CA ASN A 83 -14.03 2.44 7.03
C ASN A 83 -13.10 1.22 7.19
N ALA A 84 -11.91 1.41 7.76
CA ALA A 84 -10.92 0.35 7.90
C ALA A 84 -11.45 -0.85 8.72
N GLU A 85 -12.15 -0.62 9.84
CA GLU A 85 -12.61 -1.72 10.69
C GLU A 85 -13.68 -2.59 10.02
N GLU A 86 -14.52 -2.01 9.18
CA GLU A 86 -15.60 -2.73 8.51
C GLU A 86 -15.08 -3.71 7.46
N TYR A 87 -13.96 -3.39 6.82
CA TYR A 87 -13.45 -4.15 5.69
C TYR A 87 -12.21 -4.98 6.02
N MET A 88 -11.26 -4.43 6.75
CA MET A 88 -9.94 -5.03 6.93
C MET A 88 -9.98 -6.31 7.77
N PHE A 89 -10.59 -6.27 8.95
CA PHE A 89 -10.64 -7.45 9.83
C PHE A 89 -11.38 -8.64 9.20
N ARG A 90 -12.42 -8.39 8.42
CA ARG A 90 -13.17 -9.45 7.72
C ARG A 90 -12.33 -10.19 6.67
N ALA A 91 -11.30 -9.53 6.15
CA ALA A 91 -10.36 -10.09 5.19
C ALA A 91 -9.07 -10.62 5.86
N GLY A 92 -8.98 -10.60 7.20
CA GLY A 92 -7.75 -10.98 7.92
C GLY A 92 -6.64 -9.93 7.84
N VAL A 93 -6.94 -8.72 7.35
CA VAL A 93 -6.00 -7.60 7.30
C VAL A 93 -6.00 -6.90 8.66
N THR A 94 -4.84 -6.83 9.29
CA THR A 94 -4.64 -6.15 10.58
C THR A 94 -3.84 -4.88 10.48
N THR A 95 -3.14 -4.69 9.34
CA THR A 95 -2.43 -3.45 9.03
C THR A 95 -2.85 -2.98 7.64
N ALA A 96 -3.37 -1.76 7.57
CA ALA A 96 -3.75 -1.10 6.34
C ALA A 96 -2.81 0.08 6.07
N VAL A 97 -2.37 0.27 4.84
CA VAL A 97 -1.57 1.43 4.46
C VAL A 97 -2.39 2.29 3.49
N ASP A 98 -2.79 3.47 3.96
CA ASP A 98 -3.49 4.43 3.11
C ASP A 98 -2.53 4.97 2.04
N ALA A 99 -2.92 4.85 0.79
CA ALA A 99 -2.03 5.14 -0.34
C ALA A 99 -2.23 6.55 -0.90
N GLY A 100 -2.14 7.57 -0.05
CA GLY A 100 -2.14 8.95 -0.49
C GLY A 100 -3.51 9.60 -0.55
N THR A 101 -4.49 9.11 0.20
CA THR A 101 -5.79 9.80 0.30
C THR A 101 -5.61 11.21 0.83
N THR A 102 -4.64 11.43 1.74
CA THR A 102 -4.31 12.74 2.31
C THR A 102 -2.95 13.25 1.85
N GLY A 103 -2.84 14.57 1.77
CA GLY A 103 -1.59 15.28 1.57
C GLY A 103 -1.16 16.08 2.82
N TRP A 104 -0.16 16.92 2.66
CA TRP A 104 0.45 17.64 3.78
C TRP A 104 -0.48 18.61 4.51
N ARG A 105 -1.57 19.04 3.88
CA ARG A 105 -2.51 20.03 4.47
C ARG A 105 -3.56 19.38 5.38
N ASN A 106 -3.94 18.14 5.13
CA ASN A 106 -5.01 17.44 5.85
C ASN A 106 -4.56 16.16 6.58
N PHE A 107 -3.25 15.88 6.59
CA PHE A 107 -2.73 14.69 7.27
C PHE A 107 -2.98 14.72 8.79
N GLY A 108 -2.93 15.90 9.42
CA GLY A 108 -3.22 16.03 10.85
C GLY A 108 -4.63 15.58 11.22
N ASP A 109 -5.62 15.94 10.42
CA ASP A 109 -7.00 15.48 10.59
C ASP A 109 -7.13 13.96 10.42
N PHE A 110 -6.46 13.39 9.42
CA PHE A 110 -6.39 11.94 9.21
C PHE A 110 -5.76 11.22 10.40
N LYS A 111 -4.66 11.76 10.93
CA LYS A 111 -3.97 11.20 12.09
C LYS A 111 -4.87 11.15 13.31
N GLU A 112 -5.51 12.25 13.67
CA GLU A 112 -6.35 12.37 14.85
C GLU A 112 -7.65 11.58 14.75
N ASN A 113 -8.37 11.71 13.63
CA ASN A 113 -9.74 11.22 13.52
C ASN A 113 -9.86 9.81 12.95
N VAL A 114 -8.79 9.26 12.37
CA VAL A 114 -8.81 7.90 11.80
C VAL A 114 -7.69 7.03 12.36
N ILE A 115 -6.43 7.45 12.19
CA ILE A 115 -5.30 6.60 12.56
C ILE A 115 -5.30 6.30 14.05
N ASP A 116 -5.52 7.31 14.89
CA ASP A 116 -5.55 7.15 16.34
C ASP A 116 -6.88 6.60 16.89
N ALA A 117 -7.95 6.66 16.09
CA ALA A 117 -9.28 6.26 16.50
C ALA A 117 -9.64 4.82 16.15
N THR A 118 -8.99 4.22 15.16
CA THR A 118 -9.29 2.87 14.67
C THR A 118 -8.51 1.78 15.42
N LYS A 119 -9.07 0.58 15.49
CA LYS A 119 -8.38 -0.63 16.00
C LYS A 119 -7.48 -1.29 14.95
N VAL A 120 -7.71 -1.02 13.68
CA VAL A 120 -6.80 -1.45 12.61
C VAL A 120 -5.52 -0.63 12.71
N ARG A 121 -4.37 -1.26 12.62
CA ARG A 121 -3.13 -0.51 12.51
C ARG A 121 -3.11 0.18 11.14
N VAL A 122 -3.23 1.51 11.13
CA VAL A 122 -3.17 2.30 9.90
C VAL A 122 -1.82 2.99 9.79
N LEU A 123 -1.15 2.77 8.67
CA LEU A 123 0.02 3.50 8.19
C LEU A 123 -0.37 4.28 6.94
N ALA A 124 0.50 5.16 6.43
CA ALA A 124 0.17 5.95 5.25
C ALA A 124 1.37 6.27 4.37
N PHE A 125 1.15 6.29 3.06
CA PHE A 125 1.87 7.15 2.16
C PHE A 125 1.20 8.52 2.17
N ILE A 126 1.96 9.59 2.38
CA ILE A 126 1.44 10.95 2.23
C ILE A 126 1.49 11.33 0.76
N ASP A 127 0.40 11.84 0.21
CA ASP A 127 0.40 12.33 -1.18
C ASP A 127 1.26 13.58 -1.34
N MET A 128 1.88 13.71 -2.51
CA MET A 128 2.71 14.85 -2.87
C MET A 128 1.91 16.15 -2.95
N ALA A 129 0.64 16.06 -3.33
CA ALA A 129 -0.26 17.20 -3.43
C ALA A 129 -0.86 17.57 -2.06
N ALA A 130 -1.13 18.84 -1.86
CA ALA A 130 -1.53 19.42 -0.57
C ALA A 130 -2.69 18.70 0.13
N LYS A 131 -3.71 18.32 -0.63
CA LYS A 131 -4.91 17.64 -0.09
C LYS A 131 -5.00 16.16 -0.42
N GLY A 132 -4.03 15.66 -1.18
CA GLY A 132 -4.00 14.28 -1.63
C GLY A 132 -5.12 13.92 -2.60
N MET A 133 -5.26 12.62 -2.85
CA MET A 133 -6.26 12.04 -3.77
C MET A 133 -7.70 12.30 -3.34
N HIS A 134 -7.91 12.65 -2.08
CA HIS A 134 -9.20 13.12 -1.57
C HIS A 134 -9.76 14.33 -2.35
N TYR A 135 -8.89 15.19 -2.85
CA TYR A 135 -9.27 16.35 -3.62
C TYR A 135 -8.48 16.41 -4.94
N PRO A 136 -8.94 15.71 -6.00
CA PRO A 136 -8.21 15.58 -7.27
C PRO A 136 -7.68 16.89 -7.89
N PRO A 137 -8.36 18.05 -7.77
CA PRO A 137 -7.78 19.31 -8.26
C PRO A 137 -6.44 19.68 -7.60
N SER A 138 -6.19 19.24 -6.36
CA SER A 138 -4.91 19.46 -5.68
C SER A 138 -3.75 18.74 -6.38
N GLU A 139 -4.01 17.52 -6.89
CA GLU A 139 -3.01 16.74 -7.63
C GLU A 139 -2.64 17.36 -8.99
N GLN A 140 -3.49 18.26 -9.52
CA GLN A 140 -3.23 18.96 -10.79
C GLN A 140 -2.57 20.33 -10.58
N ALA A 141 -2.57 20.85 -9.36
CA ALA A 141 -2.05 22.17 -9.04
C ALA A 141 -0.59 22.10 -8.64
N VAL A 142 0.32 22.55 -9.51
CA VAL A 142 1.76 22.56 -9.22
C VAL A 142 2.08 23.35 -7.94
N ALA A 143 1.31 24.39 -7.63
CA ALA A 143 1.45 25.14 -6.38
C ALA A 143 1.13 24.32 -5.11
N ASP A 144 0.39 23.22 -5.23
CA ASP A 144 0.08 22.28 -4.14
C ASP A 144 1.16 21.19 -4.01
N ILE A 145 2.05 21.04 -4.99
CA ILE A 145 3.19 20.13 -4.96
C ILE A 145 4.35 20.81 -4.22
N ASN A 146 4.54 20.46 -2.95
CA ASN A 146 5.56 21.09 -2.11
C ASN A 146 6.42 20.05 -1.38
N PRO A 147 7.60 19.69 -1.93
CA PRO A 147 8.46 18.66 -1.35
C PRO A 147 8.94 18.96 0.06
N GLU A 148 9.23 20.22 0.36
CA GLU A 148 9.74 20.67 1.65
C GLU A 148 8.68 20.48 2.75
N ILE A 149 7.45 20.92 2.49
CA ILE A 149 6.35 20.76 3.45
C ILE A 149 5.98 19.29 3.59
N THR A 150 5.90 18.55 2.49
CA THR A 150 5.60 17.11 2.53
C THR A 150 6.64 16.35 3.36
N ALA A 151 7.92 16.63 3.17
CA ALA A 151 9.00 16.03 3.97
C ALA A 151 8.91 16.41 5.45
N ALA A 152 8.59 17.66 5.77
CA ALA A 152 8.41 18.10 7.15
C ALA A 152 7.26 17.37 7.84
N VAL A 153 6.13 17.21 7.15
CA VAL A 153 4.98 16.44 7.66
C VAL A 153 5.34 14.96 7.82
N ALA A 154 6.03 14.36 6.85
CA ALA A 154 6.48 12.97 6.93
C ALA A 154 7.44 12.72 8.09
N ASN A 155 8.29 13.69 8.42
CA ASN A 155 9.17 13.63 9.59
C ASN A 155 8.41 13.81 10.91
N THR A 156 7.39 14.67 10.94
CA THR A 156 6.57 14.91 12.13
C THR A 156 5.83 13.67 12.59
N TRP A 157 5.28 12.89 11.64
CA TRP A 157 4.57 11.63 11.91
C TRP A 157 5.32 10.43 11.33
N SER A 158 6.61 10.36 11.60
CA SER A 158 7.50 9.32 11.05
C SER A 158 7.19 7.90 11.50
N ASP A 159 6.41 7.75 12.57
CA ASP A 159 5.90 6.49 13.11
C ASP A 159 4.76 5.89 12.30
N VAL A 160 4.03 6.71 11.54
CA VAL A 160 2.89 6.28 10.73
C VAL A 160 3.07 6.55 9.24
N ILE A 161 3.80 7.60 8.82
CA ILE A 161 4.09 7.86 7.42
C ILE A 161 5.26 6.98 6.97
N VAL A 162 4.99 6.05 6.07
CA VAL A 162 5.98 5.10 5.53
C VAL A 162 6.59 5.54 4.21
N GLY A 163 5.93 6.43 3.47
CA GLY A 163 6.39 6.88 2.16
C GLY A 163 5.65 8.10 1.65
N VAL A 164 6.01 8.51 0.43
CA VAL A 164 5.38 9.60 -0.32
C VAL A 164 4.69 9.02 -1.55
N LYS A 165 3.46 9.41 -1.81
CA LYS A 165 2.68 9.02 -2.99
C LYS A 165 2.78 10.08 -4.08
N SER A 166 2.91 9.63 -5.32
CA SER A 166 2.65 10.42 -6.53
C SER A 166 1.61 9.67 -7.36
N ALA A 167 0.45 10.26 -7.58
CA ALA A 167 -0.68 9.59 -8.20
C ALA A 167 -1.14 10.29 -9.50
N HIS A 168 -2.28 10.95 -9.51
CA HIS A 168 -3.02 11.32 -10.70
C HIS A 168 -2.59 12.65 -11.34
N TYR A 169 -1.31 12.96 -11.41
CA TYR A 169 -0.83 14.15 -12.12
C TYR A 169 -0.92 13.94 -13.64
N TRP A 170 -1.90 14.59 -14.28
CA TRP A 170 -2.31 14.27 -15.66
C TRP A 170 -1.69 15.17 -16.74
N ALA A 171 -0.70 16.00 -16.40
CA ALA A 171 0.04 16.76 -17.42
C ALA A 171 0.55 15.83 -18.53
N LYS A 172 0.22 16.15 -19.78
CA LYS A 172 0.57 15.34 -20.97
C LYS A 172 1.69 15.96 -21.81
N HIS A 173 1.91 17.25 -21.62
CA HIS A 173 2.94 18.03 -22.33
C HIS A 173 3.67 18.88 -21.34
N GLU A 174 4.96 19.10 -21.59
CA GLU A 174 5.75 20.04 -20.83
C GLU A 174 5.31 21.48 -21.12
N ASP A 175 4.95 22.21 -20.09
CA ASP A 175 4.73 23.65 -20.15
C ASP A 175 5.22 24.34 -18.87
N ALA A 176 5.30 25.69 -18.88
CA ALA A 176 5.84 26.43 -17.75
C ALA A 176 4.99 26.30 -16.46
N ASP A 177 3.70 26.09 -16.62
CA ASP A 177 2.73 26.02 -15.51
C ASP A 177 2.56 24.55 -15.01
N HIS A 178 2.84 23.58 -15.87
CA HIS A 178 2.67 22.16 -15.59
C HIS A 178 3.88 21.33 -16.07
N PRO A 179 5.04 21.42 -15.38
CA PRO A 179 6.18 20.58 -15.69
C PRO A 179 5.79 19.11 -15.59
N ILE A 180 6.06 18.36 -16.66
CA ILE A 180 5.52 17.01 -16.83
C ILE A 180 5.98 16.02 -15.74
N TRP A 181 7.08 16.31 -15.07
CA TRP A 181 7.67 15.50 -14.00
C TRP A 181 7.41 16.03 -12.59
N ALA A 182 6.67 17.14 -12.44
CA ALA A 182 6.53 17.84 -11.16
C ALA A 182 6.15 16.94 -9.99
N SER A 183 5.15 16.05 -10.18
CA SER A 183 4.66 15.18 -9.10
C SER A 183 5.69 14.09 -8.73
N ILE A 184 6.26 13.39 -9.71
CA ILE A 184 7.24 12.32 -9.45
C ILE A 184 8.53 12.89 -8.85
N ASP A 185 9.10 13.92 -9.48
CA ASP A 185 10.36 14.53 -9.00
C ASP A 185 10.17 15.18 -7.63
N GLY A 186 8.99 15.79 -7.40
CA GLY A 186 8.59 16.30 -6.10
C GLY A 186 8.51 15.21 -5.02
N ALA A 187 7.88 14.09 -5.35
CA ALA A 187 7.76 12.96 -4.43
C ALA A 187 9.14 12.36 -4.09
N ILE A 188 10.00 12.17 -5.08
CA ILE A 188 11.37 11.68 -4.89
C ILE A 188 12.18 12.64 -4.02
N LYS A 189 12.04 13.95 -4.25
CA LYS A 189 12.70 14.97 -3.42
C LYS A 189 12.21 14.92 -1.98
N ALA A 190 10.90 14.91 -1.75
CA ALA A 190 10.31 14.83 -0.40
C ALA A 190 10.73 13.56 0.34
N ALA A 191 10.67 12.42 -0.35
CA ALA A 191 11.07 11.13 0.19
C ALA A 191 12.56 11.10 0.54
N SER A 192 13.42 11.69 -0.30
CA SER A 192 14.85 11.80 -0.02
C SER A 192 15.15 12.67 1.21
N MET A 193 14.41 13.77 1.38
CA MET A 193 14.54 14.67 2.54
C MET A 193 14.06 14.03 3.85
N SER A 194 13.10 13.12 3.78
CA SER A 194 12.50 12.45 4.95
C SER A 194 13.01 11.04 5.20
N GLY A 195 13.90 10.51 4.36
CA GLY A 195 14.39 9.13 4.47
C GLY A 195 13.31 8.09 4.18
N LYS A 196 12.29 8.45 3.39
CA LYS A 196 11.16 7.60 3.04
C LYS A 196 11.28 7.04 1.62
N ILE A 197 10.43 6.08 1.28
CA ILE A 197 10.26 5.55 -0.08
C ILE A 197 9.19 6.34 -0.83
N VAL A 198 9.13 6.14 -2.15
CA VAL A 198 8.06 6.66 -3.02
C VAL A 198 7.18 5.51 -3.49
N MET A 199 5.88 5.76 -3.60
CA MET A 199 4.95 4.93 -4.37
C MET A 199 4.41 5.74 -5.54
N VAL A 200 4.64 5.26 -6.77
CA VAL A 200 4.09 5.87 -7.99
C VAL A 200 2.91 5.05 -8.48
N ASP A 201 1.86 5.77 -8.84
CA ASP A 201 0.57 5.26 -9.31
C ASP A 201 0.37 5.49 -10.81
N SER A 202 -0.89 5.50 -11.24
CA SER A 202 -1.36 5.68 -12.62
C SER A 202 -1.12 7.08 -13.17
N ILE A 203 0.10 7.34 -13.62
CA ILE A 203 0.43 8.56 -14.34
C ILE A 203 0.30 8.30 -15.85
N PRO A 204 -0.27 9.23 -16.63
CA PRO A 204 -0.39 9.05 -18.08
C PRO A 204 0.98 8.83 -18.73
N ILE A 205 1.06 7.80 -19.58
CA ILE A 205 2.23 7.55 -20.41
C ILE A 205 2.07 8.40 -21.68
N VAL A 206 3.06 9.22 -21.93
CA VAL A 206 3.14 10.10 -23.11
C VAL A 206 4.56 10.05 -23.65
N PRO A 207 4.82 10.49 -24.91
CA PRO A 207 6.18 10.45 -25.49
C PRO A 207 7.24 11.14 -24.62
N GLU A 208 6.88 12.24 -23.96
CA GLU A 208 7.77 13.03 -23.08
C GLU A 208 7.94 12.43 -21.69
N ARG A 209 7.14 11.44 -21.35
CA ARG A 209 7.16 10.67 -20.09
C ARG A 209 6.81 9.22 -20.37
N SER A 210 7.75 8.51 -20.95
CA SER A 210 7.56 7.10 -21.27
C SER A 210 7.55 6.23 -20.01
N TYR A 211 6.98 5.02 -20.11
CA TYR A 211 6.95 4.11 -18.98
C TYR A 211 8.34 3.69 -18.47
N PRO A 212 9.31 3.37 -19.36
CA PRO A 212 10.70 3.17 -18.91
C PRO A 212 11.28 4.36 -18.16
N ASP A 213 10.98 5.61 -18.60
CA ASP A 213 11.49 6.81 -17.93
C ASP A 213 10.89 7.01 -16.55
N ILE A 214 9.60 6.65 -16.37
CA ILE A 214 8.96 6.64 -15.05
C ILE A 214 9.70 5.67 -14.12
N LEU A 215 9.91 4.43 -14.56
CA LEU A 215 10.59 3.42 -13.75
C LEU A 215 12.05 3.79 -13.46
N ALA A 216 12.77 4.34 -14.44
CA ALA A 216 14.16 4.75 -14.28
C ALA A 216 14.36 5.88 -13.26
N ARG A 217 13.33 6.70 -12.99
CA ARG A 217 13.39 7.74 -11.95
C ARG A 217 13.23 7.18 -10.54
N LEU A 218 12.58 6.03 -10.37
CA LEU A 218 12.41 5.40 -9.05
C LEU A 218 13.76 4.95 -8.50
N ARG A 219 13.91 5.04 -7.18
CA ARG A 219 15.13 4.63 -6.47
C ARG A 219 14.99 3.17 -6.01
N PRO A 220 16.08 2.48 -5.72
CA PRO A 220 16.00 1.20 -5.01
C PRO A 220 15.15 1.33 -3.74
N GLY A 221 14.16 0.45 -3.59
CA GLY A 221 13.18 0.48 -2.50
C GLY A 221 11.89 1.22 -2.82
N ASP A 222 11.84 2.06 -3.86
CA ASP A 222 10.60 2.71 -4.29
C ASP A 222 9.65 1.69 -4.95
N VAL A 223 8.36 2.00 -4.96
CA VAL A 223 7.29 1.10 -5.38
C VAL A 223 6.56 1.67 -6.60
N HIS A 224 6.38 0.84 -7.61
CA HIS A 224 5.41 1.08 -8.69
C HIS A 224 4.19 0.21 -8.44
N THR A 225 3.04 0.84 -8.13
CA THR A 225 1.78 0.12 -7.95
C THR A 225 0.97 0.02 -9.23
N HIS A 226 -0.10 -0.79 -9.24
CA HIS A 226 -0.92 -1.09 -10.42
C HIS A 226 -0.12 -1.73 -11.57
N VAL A 227 0.92 -2.50 -11.23
CA VAL A 227 1.84 -3.03 -12.24
C VAL A 227 1.16 -3.74 -13.41
N PHE A 228 0.03 -4.42 -13.18
CA PHE A 228 -0.70 -5.14 -14.22
C PHE A 228 -1.82 -4.35 -14.89
N ALA A 229 -1.84 -3.03 -14.74
CA ALA A 229 -2.82 -2.20 -15.41
C ALA A 229 -2.59 -2.16 -16.93
N GLN A 230 -3.70 -2.04 -17.69
CA GLN A 230 -3.70 -2.16 -19.15
C GLN A 230 -2.75 -1.17 -19.84
N GLN A 231 -2.64 0.03 -19.31
CA GLN A 231 -1.87 1.11 -19.92
C GLN A 231 -0.35 0.91 -19.86
N PHE A 232 0.14 0.00 -19.03
CA PHE A 232 1.59 -0.21 -18.90
C PHE A 232 2.10 -1.24 -19.91
N PRO A 233 3.09 -0.90 -20.74
CA PRO A 233 3.62 -1.79 -21.75
C PRO A 233 4.63 -2.77 -21.17
N LEU A 234 4.15 -3.74 -20.37
CA LEU A 234 5.01 -4.73 -19.70
C LEU A 234 5.62 -5.75 -20.68
N MET A 235 4.98 -5.95 -21.81
CA MET A 235 5.39 -6.91 -22.84
C MET A 235 5.48 -6.22 -24.19
N ASP A 236 6.30 -6.77 -25.09
CA ASP A 236 6.38 -6.35 -26.48
C ASP A 236 5.19 -6.90 -27.31
N GLU A 237 5.16 -6.59 -28.61
CA GLU A 237 4.13 -7.05 -29.55
C GLU A 237 4.09 -8.58 -29.72
N ASN A 238 5.19 -9.27 -29.39
CA ASN A 238 5.31 -10.71 -29.43
C ASN A 238 4.98 -11.37 -28.07
N GLY A 239 4.53 -10.59 -27.08
CA GLY A 239 4.19 -11.06 -25.73
C GLY A 239 5.43 -11.36 -24.87
N ARG A 240 6.60 -10.87 -25.22
CA ARG A 240 7.83 -11.04 -24.42
C ARG A 240 7.98 -9.90 -23.42
N MET A 241 8.39 -10.22 -22.20
CA MET A 241 8.67 -9.23 -21.16
C MET A 241 9.64 -8.17 -21.67
N GLN A 242 9.31 -6.92 -21.44
CA GLN A 242 10.17 -5.79 -21.74
C GLN A 242 11.44 -5.83 -20.87
N PRO A 243 12.64 -5.70 -21.47
CA PRO A 243 13.90 -5.80 -20.73
C PRO A 243 14.03 -4.83 -19.55
N TYR A 244 13.45 -3.63 -19.67
CA TYR A 244 13.48 -2.64 -18.59
C TYR A 244 12.75 -3.11 -17.32
N MET A 245 11.70 -3.95 -17.43
CA MET A 245 11.00 -4.48 -16.27
C MET A 245 11.92 -5.32 -15.37
N LEU A 246 12.75 -6.16 -16.00
CA LEU A 246 13.71 -7.00 -15.28
C LEU A 246 14.86 -6.16 -14.73
N ALA A 247 15.37 -5.23 -15.54
CA ALA A 247 16.47 -4.34 -15.14
C ALA A 247 16.08 -3.47 -13.92
N GLU A 248 14.87 -2.90 -13.91
CA GLU A 248 14.42 -2.08 -12.80
C GLU A 248 14.15 -2.89 -11.54
N ARG A 249 13.65 -4.10 -11.67
CA ARG A 249 13.56 -5.04 -10.54
C ARG A 249 14.96 -5.37 -9.97
N GLU A 250 15.91 -5.70 -10.82
CA GLU A 250 17.29 -5.96 -10.41
C GLU A 250 17.92 -4.75 -9.72
N ARG A 251 17.59 -3.54 -10.18
CA ARG A 251 18.00 -2.29 -9.54
C ARG A 251 17.36 -2.06 -8.16
N GLY A 252 16.28 -2.79 -7.82
CA GLY A 252 15.61 -2.75 -6.53
C GLY A 252 14.31 -1.95 -6.52
N VAL A 253 13.71 -1.66 -7.66
CA VAL A 253 12.33 -1.15 -7.74
C VAL A 253 11.36 -2.28 -7.41
N HIS A 254 10.40 -2.03 -6.53
CA HIS A 254 9.36 -2.98 -6.17
C HIS A 254 8.10 -2.75 -7.01
N PHE A 255 7.41 -3.86 -7.32
CA PHE A 255 6.19 -3.87 -8.11
C PHE A 255 5.03 -4.39 -7.28
N ASP A 256 4.01 -3.57 -7.11
CA ASP A 256 2.81 -3.88 -6.35
C ASP A 256 1.60 -4.09 -7.26
N VAL A 257 0.72 -5.01 -6.86
CA VAL A 257 -0.50 -5.32 -7.63
C VAL A 257 -1.44 -4.14 -7.68
N GLY A 258 -1.77 -3.52 -6.54
CA GLY A 258 -2.74 -2.45 -6.49
C GLY A 258 -3.99 -2.80 -7.29
N HIS A 259 -4.73 -3.85 -6.89
CA HIS A 259 -5.75 -4.48 -7.76
C HIS A 259 -6.74 -3.48 -8.38
N GLY A 260 -7.30 -2.57 -7.58
CA GLY A 260 -8.21 -1.53 -8.04
C GLY A 260 -9.39 -2.03 -8.89
N SER A 261 -10.19 -1.10 -9.39
CA SER A 261 -11.34 -1.43 -10.23
C SER A 261 -10.97 -1.72 -11.69
N GLY A 262 -9.93 -1.09 -12.20
CA GLY A 262 -9.47 -1.20 -13.59
C GLY A 262 -7.98 -1.43 -13.74
N SER A 263 -7.27 -1.61 -12.64
CA SER A 263 -5.81 -1.63 -12.60
C SER A 263 -5.21 -3.05 -12.62
N PHE A 264 -6.04 -4.09 -12.75
CA PHE A 264 -5.57 -5.46 -12.87
C PHE A 264 -6.13 -6.14 -14.13
N TRP A 265 -5.25 -6.45 -15.06
CA TRP A 265 -5.56 -7.16 -16.30
C TRP A 265 -4.96 -8.55 -16.30
N PHE A 266 -5.79 -9.58 -16.27
CA PHE A 266 -5.35 -10.97 -16.30
C PHE A 266 -4.43 -11.28 -17.49
N ARG A 267 -4.68 -10.68 -18.66
CA ARG A 267 -3.81 -10.85 -19.84
C ARG A 267 -2.38 -10.39 -19.56
N GLN A 268 -2.21 -9.26 -18.85
CA GLN A 268 -0.89 -8.77 -18.43
C GLN A 268 -0.28 -9.68 -17.36
N ALA A 269 -1.02 -9.92 -16.28
CA ALA A 269 -0.53 -10.68 -15.14
C ALA A 269 -0.10 -12.11 -15.55
N VAL A 270 -0.96 -12.85 -16.28
CA VAL A 270 -0.64 -14.22 -16.72
C VAL A 270 0.55 -14.24 -17.67
N GLY A 271 0.64 -13.28 -18.60
CA GLY A 271 1.80 -13.15 -19.49
C GLY A 271 3.11 -12.92 -18.74
N CYS A 272 3.07 -12.09 -17.70
CA CYS A 272 4.22 -11.84 -16.82
C CYS A 272 4.58 -13.08 -15.98
N PHE A 273 3.60 -13.74 -15.36
CA PHE A 273 3.82 -14.94 -14.53
C PHE A 273 4.46 -16.08 -15.32
N ASN A 274 4.00 -16.32 -16.55
CA ASN A 274 4.57 -17.34 -17.44
C ASN A 274 6.04 -17.07 -17.80
N GLN A 275 6.53 -15.85 -17.60
CA GLN A 275 7.92 -15.45 -17.83
C GLN A 275 8.69 -15.22 -16.53
N GLY A 276 8.14 -15.66 -15.38
CA GLY A 276 8.79 -15.59 -14.09
C GLY A 276 8.78 -14.20 -13.43
N PHE A 277 7.97 -13.26 -13.94
CA PHE A 277 7.82 -11.95 -13.34
C PHE A 277 6.60 -11.95 -12.41
N TRP A 278 6.84 -12.00 -11.11
CA TRP A 278 5.84 -11.93 -10.05
C TRP A 278 5.86 -10.56 -9.38
N PRO A 279 4.74 -10.06 -8.87
CA PRO A 279 4.74 -8.83 -8.07
C PRO A 279 5.48 -9.09 -6.74
N ASP A 280 6.02 -8.03 -6.16
CA ASP A 280 6.67 -8.09 -4.85
C ASP A 280 5.64 -8.03 -3.72
N THR A 281 4.51 -7.36 -3.97
CA THR A 281 3.38 -7.24 -3.03
C THR A 281 2.04 -7.39 -3.74
N ILE A 282 1.05 -7.83 -2.97
CA ILE A 282 -0.34 -7.92 -3.38
C ILE A 282 -1.14 -6.98 -2.49
N SER A 283 -1.77 -5.99 -3.09
CA SER A 283 -2.60 -5.01 -2.41
C SER A 283 -3.93 -4.82 -3.15
N THR A 284 -4.90 -4.22 -2.49
CA THR A 284 -6.28 -4.20 -3.02
C THR A 284 -6.63 -2.93 -3.76
N ASP A 285 -6.03 -1.79 -3.45
CA ASP A 285 -6.52 -0.46 -3.81
C ASP A 285 -7.99 -0.28 -3.38
N LEU A 286 -8.34 -0.81 -2.20
CA LEU A 286 -9.72 -0.84 -1.73
C LEU A 286 -10.22 0.57 -1.43
N HIS A 287 -11.28 0.94 -2.12
CA HIS A 287 -12.03 2.18 -1.96
C HIS A 287 -13.52 1.90 -2.19
N HIS A 288 -14.39 2.88 -1.95
CA HIS A 288 -15.83 2.66 -1.97
C HIS A 288 -16.37 2.06 -3.28
N GLN A 289 -15.83 2.46 -4.44
CA GLN A 289 -16.29 1.93 -5.73
C GLN A 289 -16.06 0.42 -5.86
N LEU A 290 -14.96 -0.10 -5.29
CA LEU A 290 -14.69 -1.53 -5.25
C LEU A 290 -15.61 -2.27 -4.29
N SER A 291 -15.98 -1.65 -3.18
CA SER A 291 -16.87 -2.28 -2.19
C SER A 291 -18.28 -2.54 -2.73
N LEU A 292 -18.70 -1.80 -3.76
CA LEU A 292 -19.99 -1.98 -4.42
C LEU A 292 -20.01 -3.13 -5.45
N ILE A 293 -18.84 -3.60 -5.90
CA ILE A 293 -18.74 -4.67 -6.90
C ILE A 293 -18.96 -6.05 -6.28
N HIS A 294 -18.82 -6.15 -4.97
CA HIS A 294 -18.87 -7.40 -4.22
C HIS A 294 -20.17 -7.59 -3.41
N ILE A 295 -21.21 -6.80 -3.69
CA ILE A 295 -22.53 -6.94 -3.06
C ILE A 295 -23.45 -7.73 -3.98
#